data_1b226fa1553f429d4de5883ccfd0fedd
#
_entry.id   1b226fa1553f429d4de5883ccfd0fedd
#
_cell.length_a   1.000
_cell.length_b   1.000
_cell.length_c   1.000
_cell.angle_alpha   90.00
_cell.angle_beta   90.00
_cell.angle_gamma   90.00
#
_symmetry.space_group_name_H-M   'P 1'
#
loop_
_entity.id
_entity.type
_entity.pdbx_description
1 polymer ?
#
loop_
_entity_poly.entity_id
_entity_poly.type
_entity_poly.pdbx_seq_one_letter_code
_entity_poly.pdbx_strand_id
1 'polypeptide(L)'
;MSYEDVCILIPTLNEEESIESVIKDFQALGFEKILVIDGHSTDGTVEKARQTGARVEVQRGTGKGRALKEAFDLIDEDYVVLIDGDGTYLPSEVNQLLNPVLNGRADHVIGNRFGNPEGGSLKRLNMFGNRIINHFFGIIYGVRLADILSGYRAFTTEAVRSLDLNMPGFEIESEMTIESVKKGLRIAELPITYRPRPKGTKTKLNPFRDGLKIILTIYRMAKTQNPIFYFGLIGSFFGAAGFLIGLYVLIDWVNGRINHIPLTILTAILIIVGFQLFVIGILGDVMASLNREILQELHRTKRQKKE
;
A
#
# COMPACT_ATOMS: atom_id res chain seq x y z
N MET A 1 -20.73 -12.00 20.09
CA MET A 1 -19.39 -11.42 20.32
C MET A 1 -19.60 -9.96 20.65
N SER A 2 -19.00 -9.46 21.71
CA SER A 2 -18.93 -8.00 21.95
C SER A 2 -17.84 -7.45 21.04
N TYR A 3 -18.13 -6.33 20.34
CA TYR A 3 -17.16 -5.62 19.50
C TYR A 3 -16.63 -4.35 20.16
N GLU A 4 -16.63 -4.34 21.50
CA GLU A 4 -16.19 -3.18 22.30
C GLU A 4 -14.75 -2.76 22.05
N ASP A 5 -13.89 -3.74 21.69
CA ASP A 5 -12.48 -3.53 21.42
C ASP A 5 -12.16 -3.33 19.90
N VAL A 6 -13.20 -3.06 19.08
CA VAL A 6 -13.05 -2.87 17.63
C VAL A 6 -13.49 -1.46 17.23
N CYS A 7 -12.59 -0.69 16.64
CA CYS A 7 -12.88 0.58 16.00
C CYS A 7 -13.09 0.43 14.50
N ILE A 8 -14.21 0.94 14.00
CA ILE A 8 -14.44 1.10 12.55
C ILE A 8 -13.94 2.49 12.16
N LEU A 9 -12.89 2.53 11.34
CA LEU A 9 -12.28 3.77 10.84
C LEU A 9 -12.73 4.04 9.41
N ILE A 10 -13.36 5.21 9.19
CA ILE A 10 -13.92 5.61 7.90
C ILE A 10 -13.30 6.94 7.47
N PRO A 11 -12.27 6.95 6.58
CA PRO A 11 -11.82 8.18 5.96
C PRO A 11 -12.85 8.68 4.94
N THR A 12 -13.18 9.96 5.00
CA THR A 12 -14.18 10.58 4.13
C THR A 12 -13.68 11.87 3.47
N LEU A 13 -14.18 12.13 2.27
CA LEU A 13 -14.07 13.43 1.62
C LEU A 13 -15.22 13.54 0.62
N ASN A 14 -16.23 14.40 0.88
CA ASN A 14 -17.41 14.58 0.03
C ASN A 14 -18.09 13.24 -0.32
N GLU A 15 -18.58 12.53 0.70
CA GLU A 15 -19.29 11.24 0.60
C GLU A 15 -20.69 11.35 1.24
N GLU A 16 -21.33 12.51 1.11
CA GLU A 16 -22.64 12.82 1.71
C GLU A 16 -23.72 11.80 1.38
N GLU A 17 -23.70 11.21 0.17
CA GLU A 17 -24.72 10.27 -0.29
C GLU A 17 -24.63 8.87 0.36
N SER A 18 -23.45 8.48 0.86
CA SER A 18 -23.17 7.12 1.31
C SER A 18 -22.81 7.00 2.80
N ILE A 19 -22.23 8.05 3.39
CA ILE A 19 -21.65 7.97 4.73
C ILE A 19 -22.65 7.55 5.80
N GLU A 20 -23.87 8.07 5.76
CA GLU A 20 -24.93 7.73 6.73
C GLU A 20 -25.30 6.25 6.68
N SER A 21 -25.49 5.70 5.46
CA SER A 21 -25.84 4.28 5.32
C SER A 21 -24.69 3.37 5.77
N VAL A 22 -23.44 3.70 5.43
CA VAL A 22 -22.27 2.92 5.84
C VAL A 22 -22.17 2.86 7.36
N ILE A 23 -22.33 3.98 8.06
CA ILE A 23 -22.28 4.02 9.53
C ILE A 23 -23.42 3.21 10.13
N LYS A 24 -24.68 3.41 9.67
CA LYS A 24 -25.85 2.69 10.18
C LYS A 24 -25.75 1.18 9.97
N ASP A 25 -25.19 0.75 8.84
CA ASP A 25 -24.97 -0.68 8.57
C ASP A 25 -24.01 -1.30 9.59
N PHE A 26 -22.93 -0.61 9.97
CA PHE A 26 -22.03 -1.08 11.04
C PHE A 26 -22.70 -1.08 12.42
N GLN A 27 -23.48 -0.05 12.74
CA GLN A 27 -24.24 0.00 13.99
C GLN A 27 -25.25 -1.14 14.08
N ALA A 28 -25.94 -1.47 12.98
CA ALA A 28 -26.86 -2.60 12.92
C ALA A 28 -26.15 -3.96 13.12
N LEU A 29 -24.86 -4.05 12.81
CA LEU A 29 -24.01 -5.23 13.09
C LEU A 29 -23.46 -5.27 14.52
N GLY A 30 -23.74 -4.24 15.34
CA GLY A 30 -23.32 -4.16 16.73
C GLY A 30 -21.97 -3.46 16.95
N PHE A 31 -21.45 -2.72 15.98
CA PHE A 31 -20.24 -1.90 16.15
C PHE A 31 -20.63 -0.50 16.64
N GLU A 32 -20.22 -0.16 17.85
CA GLU A 32 -20.51 1.13 18.46
C GLU A 32 -19.35 2.13 18.33
N LYS A 33 -18.12 1.64 18.24
CA LYS A 33 -16.91 2.46 18.13
C LYS A 33 -16.63 2.76 16.65
N ILE A 34 -17.17 3.87 16.16
CA ILE A 34 -17.01 4.32 14.78
C ILE A 34 -16.33 5.68 14.76
N LEU A 35 -15.14 5.75 14.15
CA LEU A 35 -14.37 6.96 13.94
C LEU A 35 -14.39 7.35 12.47
N VAL A 36 -14.98 8.50 12.18
CA VAL A 36 -14.93 9.14 10.86
C VAL A 36 -13.82 10.18 10.86
N ILE A 37 -12.87 10.07 9.96
CA ILE A 37 -11.82 11.08 9.74
C ILE A 37 -12.10 11.83 8.44
N ASP A 38 -12.48 13.09 8.54
CA ASP A 38 -12.89 13.90 7.40
C ASP A 38 -11.73 14.68 6.78
N GLY A 39 -11.67 14.64 5.45
CA GLY A 39 -10.64 15.26 4.64
C GLY A 39 -10.97 16.70 4.20
N HIS A 40 -11.67 17.50 5.00
CA HIS A 40 -12.22 18.82 4.67
C HIS A 40 -13.34 18.76 3.62
N SER A 41 -14.36 17.96 3.88
CA SER A 41 -15.57 17.90 3.05
C SER A 41 -16.27 19.26 2.99
N THR A 42 -16.78 19.57 1.81
CA THR A 42 -17.51 20.82 1.52
C THR A 42 -19.00 20.60 1.31
N ASP A 43 -19.45 19.35 1.43
CA ASP A 43 -20.86 18.91 1.37
C ASP A 43 -21.38 18.55 2.77
N GLY A 44 -22.53 17.89 2.86
CA GLY A 44 -23.16 17.47 4.11
C GLY A 44 -22.55 16.25 4.78
N THR A 45 -21.35 15.77 4.38
CA THR A 45 -20.71 14.55 4.89
C THR A 45 -20.54 14.58 6.41
N VAL A 46 -19.94 15.64 6.95
CA VAL A 46 -19.62 15.78 8.37
C VAL A 46 -20.90 15.83 9.21
N GLU A 47 -21.88 16.61 8.78
CA GLU A 47 -23.18 16.76 9.45
C GLU A 47 -23.92 15.43 9.52
N LYS A 48 -24.02 14.71 8.40
CA LYS A 48 -24.66 13.40 8.34
C LYS A 48 -23.95 12.36 9.22
N ALA A 49 -22.62 12.32 9.18
CA ALA A 49 -21.87 11.42 10.03
C ALA A 49 -22.11 11.70 11.53
N ARG A 50 -22.11 12.98 11.96
CA ARG A 50 -22.40 13.35 13.35
C ARG A 50 -23.81 12.99 13.78
N GLN A 51 -24.81 13.15 12.89
CA GLN A 51 -26.20 12.80 13.20
C GLN A 51 -26.41 11.31 13.48
N THR A 52 -25.53 10.43 13.00
CA THR A 52 -25.56 9.00 13.34
C THR A 52 -25.00 8.67 14.71
N GLY A 53 -24.38 9.62 15.41
CA GLY A 53 -23.68 9.41 16.68
C GLY A 53 -22.23 8.91 16.54
N ALA A 54 -21.69 8.82 15.32
CA ALA A 54 -20.28 8.48 15.13
C ALA A 54 -19.35 9.58 15.62
N ARG A 55 -18.16 9.21 16.11
CA ARG A 55 -17.10 10.18 16.40
C ARG A 55 -16.55 10.72 15.10
N VAL A 56 -16.60 12.05 14.93
CA VAL A 56 -16.13 12.72 13.69
C VAL A 56 -15.00 13.68 14.02
N GLU A 57 -13.84 13.42 13.44
CA GLU A 57 -12.66 14.28 13.52
C GLU A 57 -12.34 14.83 12.13
N VAL A 58 -11.87 16.07 12.06
CA VAL A 58 -11.40 16.68 10.79
C VAL A 58 -9.89 16.69 10.81
N GLN A 59 -9.25 16.11 9.78
CA GLN A 59 -7.79 16.05 9.70
C GLN A 59 -7.16 17.46 9.71
N ARG A 60 -5.97 17.59 10.27
CA ARG A 60 -5.22 18.88 10.27
C ARG A 60 -4.58 19.18 8.92
N GLY A 61 -4.18 18.13 8.21
CA GLY A 61 -3.53 18.23 6.92
C GLY A 61 -4.47 18.04 5.74
N THR A 62 -3.94 17.57 4.61
CA THR A 62 -4.69 17.23 3.41
C THR A 62 -4.23 15.89 2.85
N GLY A 63 -5.18 15.09 2.35
CA GLY A 63 -4.93 13.81 1.71
C GLY A 63 -5.22 12.60 2.61
N LYS A 64 -5.65 11.50 1.98
CA LYS A 64 -6.13 10.29 2.66
C LYS A 64 -5.08 9.69 3.61
N GLY A 65 -3.82 9.67 3.18
CA GLY A 65 -2.75 9.09 3.99
C GLY A 65 -2.49 9.86 5.29
N ARG A 66 -2.57 11.21 5.26
CA ARG A 66 -2.46 12.02 6.48
C ARG A 66 -3.65 11.83 7.39
N ALA A 67 -4.87 11.77 6.83
CA ALA A 67 -6.07 11.48 7.59
C ALA A 67 -5.94 10.16 8.35
N LEU A 68 -5.52 9.10 7.68
CA LEU A 68 -5.34 7.78 8.29
C LEU A 68 -4.27 7.79 9.38
N LYS A 69 -3.13 8.44 9.15
CA LYS A 69 -2.08 8.55 10.15
C LYS A 69 -2.56 9.26 11.41
N GLU A 70 -3.26 10.38 11.27
CA GLU A 70 -3.86 11.10 12.41
C GLU A 70 -4.91 10.25 13.12
N ALA A 71 -5.75 9.52 12.38
CA ALA A 71 -6.80 8.68 12.94
C ALA A 71 -6.25 7.48 13.73
N PHE A 72 -5.16 6.86 13.27
CA PHE A 72 -4.55 5.74 13.99
C PHE A 72 -4.02 6.11 15.37
N ASP A 73 -3.62 7.36 15.57
CA ASP A 73 -3.20 7.88 16.89
C ASP A 73 -4.39 8.14 17.83
N LEU A 74 -5.62 8.23 17.30
CA LEU A 74 -6.86 8.52 18.05
C LEU A 74 -7.64 7.26 18.48
N ILE A 75 -7.21 6.07 18.03
CA ILE A 75 -7.89 4.80 18.26
C ILE A 75 -7.27 4.14 19.47
N ASP A 76 -8.09 3.84 20.50
CA ASP A 76 -7.67 3.17 21.72
C ASP A 76 -8.02 1.68 21.74
N GLU A 77 -8.94 1.25 20.88
CA GLU A 77 -9.41 -0.13 20.76
C GLU A 77 -8.28 -1.06 20.24
N ASP A 78 -8.35 -2.35 20.60
CA ASP A 78 -7.31 -3.34 20.25
C ASP A 78 -7.27 -3.69 18.76
N TYR A 79 -8.40 -3.47 18.05
CA TYR A 79 -8.58 -3.82 16.66
C TYR A 79 -9.14 -2.66 15.85
N VAL A 80 -8.67 -2.54 14.61
CA VAL A 80 -9.13 -1.50 13.67
C VAL A 80 -9.61 -2.14 12.39
N VAL A 81 -10.80 -1.75 11.97
CA VAL A 81 -11.30 -2.04 10.63
C VAL A 81 -11.35 -0.75 9.84
N LEU A 82 -10.54 -0.65 8.81
CA LEU A 82 -10.54 0.46 7.87
C LEU A 82 -11.47 0.16 6.70
N ILE A 83 -12.35 1.10 6.35
CA ILE A 83 -13.26 1.00 5.21
C ILE A 83 -13.48 2.38 4.58
N ASP A 84 -13.58 2.46 3.25
CA ASP A 84 -13.91 3.71 2.56
C ASP A 84 -15.39 4.09 2.77
N GLY A 85 -15.66 5.39 2.93
CA GLY A 85 -17.01 5.92 3.16
C GLY A 85 -17.92 6.02 1.92
N ASP A 86 -17.48 5.52 0.76
CA ASP A 86 -18.13 5.69 -0.54
C ASP A 86 -19.21 4.64 -0.88
N GLY A 87 -19.49 3.71 0.04
CA GLY A 87 -20.49 2.67 -0.10
C GLY A 87 -20.16 1.56 -1.11
N THR A 88 -18.91 1.48 -1.58
CA THR A 88 -18.50 0.43 -2.54
C THR A 88 -18.18 -0.91 -1.88
N TYR A 89 -17.90 -0.91 -0.59
CA TYR A 89 -17.67 -2.12 0.22
C TYR A 89 -18.92 -2.48 1.03
N LEU A 90 -19.08 -3.76 1.34
CA LEU A 90 -20.18 -4.26 2.15
C LEU A 90 -19.79 -4.32 3.63
N PRO A 91 -20.40 -3.52 4.53
CA PRO A 91 -20.20 -3.63 5.97
C PRO A 91 -20.49 -5.05 6.51
N SER A 92 -21.43 -5.79 5.92
CA SER A 92 -21.79 -7.14 6.34
C SER A 92 -20.64 -8.17 6.22
N GLU A 93 -19.60 -7.89 5.44
CA GLU A 93 -18.43 -8.75 5.28
C GLU A 93 -17.33 -8.46 6.34
N VAL A 94 -17.56 -7.53 7.27
CA VAL A 94 -16.58 -7.14 8.31
C VAL A 94 -16.07 -8.33 9.12
N ASN A 95 -16.96 -9.24 9.50
CA ASN A 95 -16.59 -10.40 10.31
C ASN A 95 -15.62 -11.34 9.59
N GLN A 96 -15.72 -11.44 8.27
CA GLN A 96 -14.80 -12.24 7.46
C GLN A 96 -13.38 -11.69 7.54
N LEU A 97 -13.20 -10.37 7.49
CA LEU A 97 -11.88 -9.73 7.61
C LEU A 97 -11.38 -9.71 9.06
N LEU A 98 -12.27 -9.51 10.01
CA LEU A 98 -11.92 -9.34 11.43
C LEU A 98 -11.54 -10.66 12.10
N ASN A 99 -12.20 -11.77 11.75
CA ASN A 99 -11.99 -13.06 12.38
C ASN A 99 -10.52 -13.55 12.39
N PRO A 100 -9.72 -13.44 11.31
CA PRO A 100 -8.32 -13.85 11.35
C PRO A 100 -7.48 -13.02 12.33
N VAL A 101 -7.85 -11.72 12.52
CA VAL A 101 -7.16 -10.82 13.45
C VAL A 101 -7.52 -11.16 14.89
N LEU A 102 -8.81 -11.31 15.19
CA LEU A 102 -9.32 -11.70 16.52
C LEU A 102 -8.75 -13.05 17.00
N ASN A 103 -8.62 -14.01 16.08
CA ASN A 103 -8.08 -15.33 16.38
C ASN A 103 -6.54 -15.39 16.39
N GLY A 104 -5.87 -14.24 16.29
CA GLY A 104 -4.42 -14.15 16.29
C GLY A 104 -3.74 -14.87 15.10
N ARG A 105 -4.45 -15.12 14.00
CA ARG A 105 -3.92 -15.77 12.79
C ARG A 105 -3.27 -14.77 11.83
N ALA A 106 -3.72 -13.51 11.85
CA ALA A 106 -3.18 -12.41 11.07
C ALA A 106 -3.03 -11.17 11.93
N ASP A 107 -2.11 -10.29 11.57
CA ASP A 107 -1.92 -8.97 12.17
C ASP A 107 -2.51 -7.89 11.25
N HIS A 108 -2.65 -8.21 9.95
CA HIS A 108 -3.21 -7.37 8.90
C HIS A 108 -3.99 -8.24 7.90
N VAL A 109 -5.25 -7.91 7.67
CA VAL A 109 -6.10 -8.57 6.66
C VAL A 109 -6.51 -7.56 5.59
N ILE A 110 -6.42 -7.97 4.32
CA ILE A 110 -6.77 -7.16 3.14
C ILE A 110 -7.98 -7.80 2.47
N GLY A 111 -9.02 -7.02 2.23
CA GLY A 111 -10.16 -7.44 1.43
C GLY A 111 -9.85 -7.32 -0.06
N ASN A 112 -9.84 -8.44 -0.79
CA ASN A 112 -9.56 -8.50 -2.22
C ASN A 112 -10.81 -8.23 -3.04
N ARG A 113 -10.87 -7.09 -3.71
CA ARG A 113 -11.99 -6.64 -4.57
C ARG A 113 -12.17 -7.47 -5.85
N PHE A 114 -11.13 -8.20 -6.25
CA PHE A 114 -11.16 -9.04 -7.45
C PHE A 114 -11.78 -10.42 -7.19
N GLY A 115 -12.03 -10.77 -5.92
CA GLY A 115 -12.64 -12.03 -5.54
C GLY A 115 -14.10 -12.14 -6.00
N ASN A 116 -14.92 -11.13 -5.69
CA ASN A 116 -16.34 -11.07 -6.01
C ASN A 116 -16.77 -9.66 -6.49
N PRO A 117 -16.32 -9.19 -7.68
CA PRO A 117 -16.73 -7.90 -8.18
C PRO A 117 -18.16 -7.96 -8.71
N GLU A 118 -19.04 -7.06 -8.26
CA GLU A 118 -20.36 -6.87 -8.89
C GLU A 118 -20.22 -6.22 -10.27
N GLY A 119 -21.16 -6.54 -11.19
CA GLY A 119 -21.09 -6.06 -12.57
C GLY A 119 -20.99 -4.53 -12.67
N GLY A 120 -19.96 -4.04 -13.37
CA GLY A 120 -19.70 -2.60 -13.54
C GLY A 120 -18.91 -1.92 -12.43
N SER A 121 -18.56 -2.59 -11.34
CA SER A 121 -17.79 -2.03 -10.22
C SER A 121 -16.36 -1.72 -10.60
N LEU A 122 -15.75 -2.56 -11.43
CA LEU A 122 -14.34 -2.42 -11.84
C LEU A 122 -14.25 -2.20 -13.36
N LYS A 123 -13.68 -1.06 -13.77
CA LYS A 123 -13.36 -0.80 -15.17
C LYS A 123 -12.18 -1.68 -15.60
N ARG A 124 -12.22 -2.23 -16.83
CA ARG A 124 -11.16 -3.09 -17.37
C ARG A 124 -9.76 -2.46 -17.28
N LEU A 125 -9.66 -1.15 -17.53
CA LEU A 125 -8.39 -0.41 -17.42
C LEU A 125 -7.86 -0.39 -15.99
N ASN A 126 -8.73 -0.18 -14.99
CA ASN A 126 -8.32 -0.18 -13.58
C ASN A 126 -7.89 -1.59 -13.12
N MET A 127 -8.60 -2.63 -13.58
CA MET A 127 -8.20 -4.03 -13.31
C MET A 127 -6.83 -4.36 -13.88
N PHE A 128 -6.56 -3.93 -15.12
CA PHE A 128 -5.26 -4.13 -15.76
C PHE A 128 -4.15 -3.39 -15.02
N GLY A 129 -4.37 -2.10 -14.68
CA GLY A 129 -3.44 -1.30 -13.91
C GLY A 129 -3.13 -1.91 -12.54
N ASN A 130 -4.16 -2.32 -11.80
CA ASN A 130 -3.98 -2.99 -10.51
C ASN A 130 -3.21 -4.31 -10.63
N ARG A 131 -3.47 -5.11 -11.68
CA ARG A 131 -2.73 -6.36 -11.91
C ARG A 131 -1.24 -6.10 -12.15
N ILE A 132 -0.89 -5.05 -12.90
CA ILE A 132 0.50 -4.63 -13.11
C ILE A 132 1.12 -4.22 -11.77
N ILE A 133 0.45 -3.38 -10.99
CA ILE A 133 0.93 -2.89 -9.69
C ILE A 133 1.16 -4.06 -8.72
N ASN A 134 0.20 -4.97 -8.60
CA ASN A 134 0.30 -6.15 -7.74
C ASN A 134 1.42 -7.10 -8.18
N HIS A 135 1.59 -7.30 -9.49
CA HIS A 135 2.68 -8.11 -10.03
C HIS A 135 4.05 -7.50 -9.74
N PHE A 136 4.17 -6.18 -9.96
CA PHE A 136 5.39 -5.43 -9.67
C PHE A 136 5.74 -5.47 -8.17
N PHE A 137 4.73 -5.30 -7.30
CA PHE A 137 4.89 -5.49 -5.85
C PHE A 137 5.38 -6.91 -5.53
N GLY A 138 4.77 -7.94 -6.12
CA GLY A 138 5.15 -9.34 -5.89
C GLY A 138 6.61 -9.65 -6.27
N ILE A 139 7.11 -9.07 -7.37
CA ILE A 139 8.51 -9.20 -7.80
C ILE A 139 9.45 -8.54 -6.78
N ILE A 140 9.11 -7.33 -6.33
CA ILE A 140 9.99 -6.55 -5.45
C ILE A 140 10.02 -7.10 -4.04
N TYR A 141 8.85 -7.43 -3.47
CA TYR A 141 8.73 -7.77 -2.04
C TYR A 141 8.63 -9.27 -1.76
N GLY A 142 8.56 -10.11 -2.80
CA GLY A 142 8.49 -11.57 -2.67
C GLY A 142 7.17 -12.10 -2.11
N VAL A 143 6.17 -11.24 -1.91
CA VAL A 143 4.84 -11.59 -1.38
C VAL A 143 3.80 -11.41 -2.48
N ARG A 144 3.02 -12.47 -2.76
CA ARG A 144 1.96 -12.42 -3.77
C ARG A 144 0.64 -12.05 -3.12
N LEU A 145 0.15 -10.86 -3.42
CA LEU A 145 -1.16 -10.36 -3.05
C LEU A 145 -1.91 -9.95 -4.32
N ALA A 146 -3.20 -10.19 -4.35
CA ALA A 146 -4.02 -9.89 -5.52
C ALA A 146 -4.53 -8.43 -5.51
N ASP A 147 -4.65 -7.78 -4.32
CA ASP A 147 -5.19 -6.42 -4.22
C ASP A 147 -4.56 -5.58 -3.10
N ILE A 148 -3.34 -5.09 -3.33
CA ILE A 148 -2.64 -4.22 -2.36
C ILE A 148 -3.24 -2.80 -2.25
N LEU A 149 -4.18 -2.44 -3.13
CA LEU A 149 -4.80 -1.12 -3.19
C LEU A 149 -6.21 -1.09 -2.60
N SER A 150 -6.66 -2.18 -1.99
CA SER A 150 -7.96 -2.22 -1.33
C SER A 150 -7.99 -1.31 -0.10
N GLY A 151 -9.07 -0.55 0.08
CA GLY A 151 -9.34 0.27 1.25
C GLY A 151 -10.07 -0.47 2.37
N TYR A 152 -10.52 -1.73 2.17
CA TYR A 152 -11.17 -2.51 3.21
C TYR A 152 -10.17 -3.46 3.88
N ARG A 153 -9.82 -3.16 5.11
CA ARG A 153 -8.74 -3.84 5.84
C ARG A 153 -9.09 -4.02 7.31
N ALA A 154 -8.53 -5.05 7.93
CA ALA A 154 -8.57 -5.22 9.38
C ALA A 154 -7.14 -5.37 9.93
N PHE A 155 -6.89 -4.80 11.11
CA PHE A 155 -5.59 -4.80 11.78
C PHE A 155 -5.73 -5.04 13.27
N THR A 156 -4.66 -5.54 13.90
CA THR A 156 -4.44 -5.22 15.31
C THR A 156 -3.94 -3.78 15.43
N THR A 157 -4.36 -3.04 16.47
CA THR A 157 -3.90 -1.66 16.69
C THR A 157 -2.39 -1.59 16.92
N GLU A 158 -1.79 -2.61 17.55
CA GLU A 158 -0.34 -2.75 17.66
C GLU A 158 0.33 -2.80 16.27
N ALA A 159 -0.25 -3.57 15.33
CA ALA A 159 0.28 -3.66 13.97
C ALA A 159 0.23 -2.31 13.27
N VAL A 160 -0.93 -1.66 13.21
CA VAL A 160 -1.08 -0.41 12.45
C VAL A 160 -0.25 0.74 13.04
N ARG A 161 -0.14 0.83 14.38
CA ARG A 161 0.73 1.81 15.06
C ARG A 161 2.22 1.58 14.83
N SER A 162 2.61 0.35 14.49
CA SER A 162 4.00 0.03 14.15
C SER A 162 4.42 0.50 12.77
N LEU A 163 3.48 0.83 11.87
CA LEU A 163 3.77 1.20 10.47
C LEU A 163 4.33 2.63 10.38
N ASP A 164 5.40 2.80 9.62
CA ASP A 164 6.02 4.10 9.33
C ASP A 164 5.36 4.76 8.12
N LEU A 165 4.17 5.32 8.31
CA LEU A 165 3.36 5.90 7.23
C LEU A 165 3.73 7.35 6.96
N ASN A 166 4.06 7.66 5.69
CA ASN A 166 4.53 8.98 5.26
C ASN A 166 3.85 9.48 3.98
N MET A 167 3.19 8.59 3.23
CA MET A 167 2.53 8.97 1.98
C MET A 167 1.24 9.75 2.25
N PRO A 168 1.06 10.93 1.66
CA PRO A 168 -0.10 11.78 1.97
C PRO A 168 -1.38 11.40 1.22
N GLY A 169 -1.27 10.67 0.10
CA GLY A 169 -2.36 10.43 -0.85
C GLY A 169 -2.89 8.99 -0.87
N PHE A 170 -3.34 8.56 -2.04
CA PHE A 170 -3.85 7.22 -2.29
C PHE A 170 -2.76 6.13 -2.33
N GLU A 171 -1.50 6.52 -2.26
CA GLU A 171 -0.37 5.61 -2.13
C GLU A 171 -0.33 4.92 -0.77
N ILE A 172 -1.12 5.40 0.20
CA ILE A 172 -1.16 4.93 1.58
C ILE A 172 -1.53 3.44 1.68
N GLU A 173 -2.44 2.94 0.84
CA GLU A 173 -2.82 1.53 0.84
C GLU A 173 -1.64 0.64 0.49
N SER A 174 -0.87 1.02 -0.53
CA SER A 174 0.36 0.30 -0.90
C SER A 174 1.43 0.44 0.17
N GLU A 175 1.58 1.62 0.78
CA GLU A 175 2.53 1.86 1.87
C GLU A 175 2.22 1.01 3.10
N MET A 176 0.96 0.95 3.54
CA MET A 176 0.54 0.06 4.63
C MET A 176 0.91 -1.41 4.35
N THR A 177 0.72 -1.86 3.11
CA THR A 177 1.07 -3.23 2.74
C THR A 177 2.58 -3.46 2.75
N ILE A 178 3.36 -2.51 2.19
CA ILE A 178 4.83 -2.56 2.17
C ILE A 178 5.39 -2.54 3.59
N GLU A 179 4.93 -1.63 4.43
CA GLU A 179 5.37 -1.54 5.82
C GLU A 179 4.99 -2.80 6.63
N SER A 180 3.82 -3.39 6.37
CA SER A 180 3.44 -4.66 6.98
C SER A 180 4.41 -5.79 6.60
N VAL A 181 4.80 -5.90 5.31
CA VAL A 181 5.82 -6.87 4.87
C VAL A 181 7.17 -6.58 5.53
N LYS A 182 7.57 -5.31 5.60
CA LYS A 182 8.83 -4.86 6.21
C LYS A 182 8.92 -5.20 7.70
N LYS A 183 7.84 -5.03 8.44
CA LYS A 183 7.75 -5.35 9.86
C LYS A 183 7.57 -6.85 10.14
N GLY A 184 7.45 -7.70 9.09
CA GLY A 184 7.23 -9.13 9.23
C GLY A 184 5.86 -9.48 9.81
N LEU A 185 4.87 -8.62 9.62
CA LEU A 185 3.49 -8.87 10.06
C LEU A 185 2.86 -10.00 9.25
N ARG A 186 1.98 -10.76 9.91
CA ARG A 186 1.21 -11.82 9.24
C ARG A 186 0.08 -11.19 8.45
N ILE A 187 0.21 -11.22 7.13
CA ILE A 187 -0.78 -10.67 6.20
C ILE A 187 -1.65 -11.81 5.68
N ALA A 188 -2.97 -11.61 5.72
CA ALA A 188 -3.94 -12.47 5.04
C ALA A 188 -4.72 -11.65 4.02
N GLU A 189 -5.15 -12.28 2.94
CA GLU A 189 -5.99 -11.68 1.92
C GLU A 189 -7.24 -12.52 1.74
N LEU A 190 -8.42 -11.89 1.75
CA LEU A 190 -9.71 -12.57 1.66
C LEU A 190 -10.58 -11.93 0.58
N PRO A 191 -11.31 -12.72 -0.21
CA PRO A 191 -12.21 -12.19 -1.24
C PRO A 191 -13.34 -11.41 -0.58
N ILE A 192 -13.65 -10.24 -1.14
CA ILE A 192 -14.78 -9.40 -0.72
C ILE A 192 -15.61 -8.99 -1.93
N THR A 193 -16.85 -8.65 -1.66
CA THR A 193 -17.75 -8.06 -2.67
C THR A 193 -17.41 -6.58 -2.88
N TYR A 194 -17.27 -6.19 -4.14
CA TYR A 194 -17.03 -4.80 -4.50
C TYR A 194 -18.13 -4.28 -5.42
N ARG A 195 -18.85 -3.27 -4.98
CA ARG A 195 -20.01 -2.67 -5.64
C ARG A 195 -19.64 -1.46 -6.50
N PRO A 196 -20.43 -1.17 -7.54
CA PRO A 196 -20.32 0.10 -8.24
C PRO A 196 -20.69 1.26 -7.28
N ARG A 197 -20.02 2.39 -7.44
CA ARG A 197 -20.36 3.61 -6.67
C ARG A 197 -21.80 4.04 -6.95
N PRO A 198 -22.48 4.65 -5.95
CA PRO A 198 -23.78 5.28 -6.17
C PRO A 198 -23.77 6.23 -7.37
N LYS A 199 -24.88 6.30 -8.08
CA LYS A 199 -25.02 7.19 -9.24
C LYS A 199 -24.90 8.65 -8.78
N GLY A 200 -24.02 9.43 -9.43
CA GLY A 200 -23.80 10.83 -9.08
C GLY A 200 -22.44 11.11 -8.42
N THR A 201 -21.84 10.11 -7.77
CA THR A 201 -20.53 10.26 -7.11
C THR A 201 -19.38 10.17 -8.12
N LYS A 202 -18.41 11.09 -8.01
CA LYS A 202 -17.21 11.11 -8.86
C LYS A 202 -16.04 10.41 -8.16
N THR A 203 -15.32 9.58 -8.89
CA THR A 203 -14.03 9.06 -8.39
C THR A 203 -13.02 10.20 -8.24
N LYS A 204 -12.36 10.27 -7.10
CA LYS A 204 -11.31 11.24 -6.79
C LYS A 204 -9.94 10.77 -7.26
N LEU A 205 -9.82 9.50 -7.65
CA LEU A 205 -8.60 8.87 -8.12
C LEU A 205 -8.42 9.08 -9.62
N ASN A 206 -7.26 9.60 -10.01
CA ASN A 206 -6.84 9.68 -11.42
C ASN A 206 -5.98 8.45 -11.75
N PRO A 207 -6.47 7.50 -12.60
CA PRO A 207 -5.81 6.21 -12.82
C PRO A 207 -4.35 6.33 -13.29
N PHE A 208 -4.03 7.29 -14.16
CA PHE A 208 -2.67 7.44 -14.67
C PHE A 208 -1.75 8.14 -13.67
N ARG A 209 -2.17 9.29 -13.14
CA ARG A 209 -1.35 10.09 -12.23
C ARG A 209 -1.10 9.36 -10.92
N ASP A 210 -2.16 8.81 -10.33
CA ASP A 210 -2.07 8.14 -9.03
C ASP A 210 -1.44 6.75 -9.20
N GLY A 211 -1.75 6.03 -10.29
CA GLY A 211 -1.09 4.77 -10.63
C GLY A 211 0.43 4.91 -10.78
N LEU A 212 0.90 5.96 -11.47
CA LEU A 212 2.34 6.24 -11.58
C LEU A 212 2.96 6.56 -10.22
N LYS A 213 2.27 7.37 -9.38
CA LYS A 213 2.75 7.66 -8.02
C LYS A 213 2.87 6.38 -7.18
N ILE A 214 1.89 5.48 -7.25
CA ILE A 214 1.91 4.19 -6.55
C ILE A 214 3.11 3.37 -6.99
N ILE A 215 3.35 3.22 -8.30
CA ILE A 215 4.50 2.48 -8.84
C ILE A 215 5.82 3.11 -8.36
N LEU A 216 5.94 4.44 -8.41
CA LEU A 216 7.12 5.14 -7.94
C LEU A 216 7.32 4.97 -6.42
N THR A 217 6.24 4.95 -5.64
CA THR A 217 6.28 4.70 -4.20
C THR A 217 6.78 3.29 -3.91
N ILE A 218 6.20 2.28 -4.57
CA ILE A 218 6.63 0.88 -4.46
C ILE A 218 8.14 0.76 -4.81
N TYR A 219 8.57 1.39 -5.90
CA TYR A 219 9.97 1.37 -6.32
C TYR A 219 10.90 2.09 -5.33
N ARG A 220 10.52 3.28 -4.83
CA ARG A 220 11.32 4.03 -3.86
C ARG A 220 11.48 3.28 -2.54
N MET A 221 10.41 2.66 -2.07
CA MET A 221 10.45 1.87 -0.84
C MET A 221 11.24 0.56 -1.00
N ALA A 222 11.42 0.07 -2.23
CA ALA A 222 12.26 -1.08 -2.54
C ALA A 222 13.74 -0.85 -2.15
N LYS A 223 14.20 0.40 -2.08
CA LYS A 223 15.58 0.73 -1.69
C LYS A 223 16.01 0.07 -0.37
N THR A 224 15.08 -0.06 0.58
CA THR A 224 15.35 -0.65 1.89
C THR A 224 14.96 -2.12 2.00
N GLN A 225 14.04 -2.60 1.17
CA GLN A 225 13.50 -3.96 1.25
C GLN A 225 14.07 -4.93 0.23
N ASN A 226 14.39 -4.43 -0.96
CA ASN A 226 15.02 -5.18 -2.03
C ASN A 226 16.06 -4.31 -2.74
N PRO A 227 17.17 -4.00 -2.06
CA PRO A 227 18.21 -3.11 -2.60
C PRO A 227 18.80 -3.62 -3.91
N ILE A 228 18.92 -4.93 -4.08
CA ILE A 228 19.42 -5.52 -5.32
C ILE A 228 18.51 -5.18 -6.50
N PHE A 229 17.19 -5.20 -6.33
CA PHE A 229 16.26 -4.79 -7.38
C PHE A 229 16.38 -3.28 -7.66
N TYR A 230 16.41 -2.46 -6.60
CA TYR A 230 16.49 -1.01 -6.73
C TYR A 230 17.77 -0.54 -7.44
N PHE A 231 18.93 -0.92 -6.91
CA PHE A 231 20.22 -0.53 -7.47
C PHE A 231 20.57 -1.32 -8.73
N GLY A 232 20.15 -2.59 -8.81
CA GLY A 232 20.35 -3.44 -9.97
C GLY A 232 19.64 -2.92 -11.22
N LEU A 233 18.41 -2.40 -11.10
CA LEU A 233 17.70 -1.80 -12.24
C LEU A 233 18.46 -0.56 -12.77
N ILE A 234 18.91 0.33 -11.88
CA ILE A 234 19.69 1.51 -12.26
C ILE A 234 21.04 1.08 -12.85
N GLY A 235 21.72 0.14 -12.21
CA GLY A 235 23.01 -0.39 -12.67
C GLY A 235 22.91 -1.05 -14.04
N SER A 236 21.84 -1.82 -14.28
CA SER A 236 21.57 -2.45 -15.58
C SER A 236 21.34 -1.41 -16.69
N PHE A 237 20.67 -0.30 -16.38
CA PHE A 237 20.50 0.80 -17.34
C PHE A 237 21.84 1.40 -17.75
N PHE A 238 22.73 1.72 -16.79
CA PHE A 238 24.06 2.25 -17.07
C PHE A 238 24.93 1.21 -17.80
N GLY A 239 24.90 -0.04 -17.36
CA GLY A 239 25.63 -1.13 -18.00
C GLY A 239 25.20 -1.37 -19.45
N ALA A 240 23.89 -1.39 -19.72
CA ALA A 240 23.35 -1.55 -21.08
C ALA A 240 23.72 -0.34 -21.97
N ALA A 241 23.60 0.88 -21.45
CA ALA A 241 24.00 2.07 -22.19
C ALA A 241 25.51 2.03 -22.53
N GLY A 242 26.36 1.70 -21.55
CA GLY A 242 27.79 1.51 -21.78
C GLY A 242 28.10 0.40 -22.79
N PHE A 243 27.40 -0.73 -22.69
CA PHE A 243 27.56 -1.85 -23.65
C PHE A 243 27.20 -1.44 -25.07
N LEU A 244 26.08 -0.76 -25.29
CA LEU A 244 25.63 -0.30 -26.60
C LEU A 244 26.62 0.71 -27.24
N ILE A 245 27.09 1.68 -26.43
CA ILE A 245 28.08 2.65 -26.85
C ILE A 245 29.41 1.94 -27.20
N GLY A 246 29.82 1.00 -26.31
CA GLY A 246 31.05 0.19 -26.55
C GLY A 246 30.98 -0.65 -27.81
N LEU A 247 29.82 -1.25 -28.10
CA LEU A 247 29.61 -2.01 -29.31
C LEU A 247 29.70 -1.11 -30.56
N TYR A 248 29.12 0.10 -30.49
CA TYR A 248 29.26 1.09 -31.56
C TYR A 248 30.74 1.46 -31.81
N VAL A 249 31.49 1.76 -30.75
CA VAL A 249 32.93 2.10 -30.81
C VAL A 249 33.74 0.93 -31.40
N LEU A 250 33.42 -0.31 -30.99
CA LEU A 250 34.10 -1.51 -31.49
C LEU A 250 33.85 -1.69 -33.00
N ILE A 251 32.64 -1.53 -33.49
CA ILE A 251 32.27 -1.64 -34.91
C ILE A 251 33.01 -0.57 -35.72
N ASP A 252 33.07 0.66 -35.22
CA ASP A 252 33.75 1.76 -35.91
C ASP A 252 35.27 1.53 -35.97
N TRP A 253 35.84 0.99 -34.88
CA TRP A 253 37.26 0.63 -34.83
C TRP A 253 37.61 -0.48 -35.83
N VAL A 254 36.79 -1.52 -35.94
CA VAL A 254 36.97 -2.61 -36.92
C VAL A 254 36.89 -2.08 -38.38
N ASN A 255 36.06 -1.04 -38.61
CA ASN A 255 35.92 -0.38 -39.91
C ASN A 255 37.04 0.66 -40.19
N GLY A 256 38.09 0.72 -39.37
CA GLY A 256 39.24 1.61 -39.58
C GLY A 256 39.02 3.09 -39.19
N ARG A 257 37.93 3.41 -38.48
CA ARG A 257 37.63 4.76 -38.01
C ARG A 257 38.12 4.91 -36.55
N ILE A 258 39.26 5.57 -36.30
CA ILE A 258 40.01 5.44 -35.03
C ILE A 258 39.77 6.58 -34.01
N ASN A 259 38.81 7.50 -34.21
CA ASN A 259 38.82 8.76 -33.46
C ASN A 259 37.72 8.92 -32.37
N HIS A 260 37.41 7.86 -31.60
CA HIS A 260 36.34 7.94 -30.56
C HIS A 260 36.85 7.83 -29.11
N ILE A 261 38.03 8.40 -28.81
CA ILE A 261 38.61 8.36 -27.45
C ILE A 261 37.61 8.79 -26.37
N PRO A 262 36.85 9.91 -26.50
CA PRO A 262 35.87 10.31 -25.48
C PRO A 262 34.75 9.29 -25.27
N LEU A 263 34.26 8.64 -26.35
CA LEU A 263 33.22 7.61 -26.27
C LEU A 263 33.73 6.34 -25.59
N THR A 264 34.99 5.95 -25.85
CA THR A 264 35.62 4.80 -25.21
C THR A 264 35.73 5.02 -23.69
N ILE A 265 36.13 6.23 -23.27
CA ILE A 265 36.18 6.60 -21.82
C ILE A 265 34.78 6.59 -21.22
N LEU A 266 33.79 7.17 -21.93
CA LEU A 266 32.39 7.18 -21.46
C LEU A 266 31.87 5.75 -21.29
N THR A 267 32.15 4.86 -22.24
CA THR A 267 31.79 3.43 -22.19
C THR A 267 32.35 2.79 -20.92
N ALA A 268 33.64 2.97 -20.65
CA ALA A 268 34.28 2.41 -19.45
C ALA A 268 33.64 2.93 -18.16
N ILE A 269 33.40 4.26 -18.07
CA ILE A 269 32.76 4.88 -16.92
C ILE A 269 31.36 4.31 -16.71
N LEU A 270 30.52 4.21 -17.74
CA LEU A 270 29.17 3.72 -17.64
C LEU A 270 29.12 2.26 -17.15
N ILE A 271 30.00 1.39 -17.68
CA ILE A 271 30.09 -0.01 -17.27
C ILE A 271 30.56 -0.11 -15.81
N ILE A 272 31.57 0.66 -15.40
CA ILE A 272 32.09 0.67 -14.02
C ILE A 272 31.01 1.15 -13.06
N VAL A 273 30.31 2.25 -13.37
CA VAL A 273 29.22 2.77 -12.55
C VAL A 273 28.07 1.75 -12.44
N GLY A 274 27.70 1.13 -13.56
CA GLY A 274 26.69 0.07 -13.58
C GLY A 274 27.05 -1.10 -12.68
N PHE A 275 28.30 -1.58 -12.76
CA PHE A 275 28.82 -2.64 -11.90
C PHE A 275 28.87 -2.25 -10.41
N GLN A 276 29.34 -1.03 -10.11
CA GLN A 276 29.37 -0.51 -8.74
C GLN A 276 27.98 -0.45 -8.10
N LEU A 277 26.97 0.02 -8.86
CA LEU A 277 25.59 0.04 -8.39
C LEU A 277 25.05 -1.37 -8.11
N PHE A 278 25.41 -2.35 -8.95
CA PHE A 278 25.03 -3.74 -8.73
C PHE A 278 25.66 -4.31 -7.44
N VAL A 279 26.95 -4.03 -7.18
CA VAL A 279 27.63 -4.43 -5.95
C VAL A 279 26.97 -3.78 -4.73
N ILE A 280 26.64 -2.49 -4.79
CA ILE A 280 25.90 -1.80 -3.73
C ILE A 280 24.55 -2.48 -3.48
N GLY A 281 23.86 -2.90 -4.54
CA GLY A 281 22.61 -3.66 -4.46
C GLY A 281 22.77 -4.97 -3.67
N ILE A 282 23.81 -5.76 -3.98
CA ILE A 282 24.10 -7.02 -3.28
C ILE A 282 24.41 -6.75 -1.80
N LEU A 283 25.28 -5.80 -1.49
CA LEU A 283 25.62 -5.47 -0.10
C LEU A 283 24.40 -5.01 0.69
N GLY A 284 23.55 -4.18 0.07
CA GLY A 284 22.29 -3.73 0.67
C GLY A 284 21.33 -4.88 0.94
N ASP A 285 21.24 -5.87 0.04
CA ASP A 285 20.35 -7.03 0.20
C ASP A 285 20.81 -7.93 1.37
N VAL A 286 22.11 -8.14 1.50
CA VAL A 286 22.68 -8.86 2.67
C VAL A 286 22.32 -8.14 3.97
N MET A 287 22.46 -6.80 4.01
CA MET A 287 22.08 -6.01 5.19
C MET A 287 20.57 -6.08 5.49
N ALA A 288 19.73 -6.02 4.45
CA ALA A 288 18.28 -6.14 4.59
C ALA A 288 17.85 -7.53 5.08
N SER A 289 18.54 -8.58 4.62
CA SER A 289 18.32 -9.96 5.08
C SER A 289 18.64 -10.13 6.55
N LEU A 290 19.81 -9.68 6.99
CA LEU A 290 20.22 -9.72 8.40
C LEU A 290 19.24 -8.96 9.30
N ASN A 291 18.80 -7.78 8.87
CA ASN A 291 17.82 -7.00 9.63
C ASN A 291 16.47 -7.74 9.76
N ARG A 292 16.00 -8.42 8.72
CA ARG A 292 14.78 -9.25 8.76
C ARG A 292 14.91 -10.41 9.75
N GLU A 293 16.04 -11.10 9.78
CA GLU A 293 16.31 -12.17 10.75
C GLU A 293 16.25 -11.66 12.19
N ILE A 294 16.92 -10.53 12.47
CA ILE A 294 16.89 -9.90 13.80
C ILE A 294 15.47 -9.55 14.24
N LEU A 295 14.66 -8.95 13.33
CA LEU A 295 13.28 -8.60 13.64
C LEU A 295 12.42 -9.84 13.90
N GLN A 296 12.59 -10.93 13.15
CA GLN A 296 11.87 -12.19 13.36
C GLN A 296 12.20 -12.82 14.72
N GLU A 297 13.47 -12.82 15.11
CA GLU A 297 13.93 -13.31 16.42
C GLU A 297 13.33 -12.47 17.57
N LEU A 298 13.30 -11.14 17.43
CA LEU A 298 12.71 -10.23 18.41
C LEU A 298 11.20 -10.49 18.56
N HIS A 299 10.48 -10.69 17.46
CA HIS A 299 9.05 -11.01 17.49
C HIS A 299 8.78 -12.37 18.13
N ARG A 300 9.61 -13.39 17.85
CA ARG A 300 9.54 -14.69 18.50
C ARG A 300 9.71 -14.59 20.02
N THR A 301 10.73 -13.89 20.47
CA THR A 301 11.04 -13.71 21.89
C THR A 301 9.93 -12.93 22.63
N LYS A 302 9.33 -11.91 21.99
CA LYS A 302 8.19 -11.19 22.56
C LYS A 302 6.94 -12.07 22.72
N ARG A 303 6.67 -12.98 21.77
CA ARG A 303 5.53 -13.91 21.85
C ARG A 303 5.70 -14.93 22.98
N GLN A 304 6.89 -15.53 23.09
CA GLN A 304 7.21 -16.48 24.17
C GLN A 304 7.11 -15.87 25.58
N LYS A 305 7.22 -14.54 25.72
CA LYS A 305 7.04 -13.83 26.99
C LYS A 305 5.57 -13.48 27.31
N LYS A 306 4.67 -13.56 26.32
CA LYS A 306 3.23 -13.29 26.48
C LYS A 306 2.41 -14.57 26.71
N GLU A 307 2.98 -15.76 26.44
CA GLU A 307 2.50 -17.11 26.83
C GLU A 307 3.01 -17.47 28.23
#